data_4f7a363f3230af492f0ef39eeab7c8ac
#
_entry.id   4f7a363f3230af492f0ef39eeab7c8ac
#
_cell.length_a   1.000
_cell.length_b   1.000
_cell.length_c   1.000
_cell.angle_alpha   90.00
_cell.angle_beta   90.00
_cell.angle_gamma   90.00
#
_symmetry.space_group_name_H-M   'P 1'
#
loop_
_entity.id
_entity.type
_entity.pdbx_description
1 polymer ?
#
loop_
_entity_poly.entity_id
_entity_poly.type
_entity_poly.pdbx_seq_one_letter_code
_entity_poly.pdbx_strand_id
1 'polypeptide(L)'
;MDFNMLLSRYETGERDFVGINLHKVNLREVDLSGANFCGADLSGADLSQANLSGCNFSRANLTDADLTRADLNGANLSEINLIGADLINANLEGTNLSRADLRGANLIRANLTKANLSEAELSGADLSGANLNQANLIETNLNEAELNGVNITGATITEREMSGVIMHTGLSHKWITWAGGC
;
A
#
# COMPACT_ATOMS: atom_id res chain seq x y z
N MET A 1 16.43 12.85 -11.04
CA MET A 1 17.41 13.04 -9.91
C MET A 1 18.10 11.70 -9.70
N ASP A 2 19.40 11.68 -9.43
CA ASP A 2 20.08 10.43 -9.04
C ASP A 2 20.06 10.19 -7.52
N PHE A 3 20.45 8.97 -7.13
CA PHE A 3 20.47 8.52 -5.74
C PHE A 3 21.32 9.43 -4.82
N ASN A 4 22.53 9.78 -5.25
CA ASN A 4 23.45 10.55 -4.42
C ASN A 4 22.94 11.96 -4.15
N MET A 5 22.35 12.58 -5.17
CA MET A 5 21.75 13.91 -5.04
C MET A 5 20.54 13.89 -4.09
N LEU A 6 19.67 12.88 -4.19
CA LEU A 6 18.54 12.73 -3.27
C LEU A 6 19.00 12.61 -1.81
N LEU A 7 19.95 11.69 -1.54
CA LEU A 7 20.45 11.49 -0.18
C LEU A 7 21.14 12.72 0.38
N SER A 8 22.01 13.37 -0.40
CA SER A 8 22.70 14.58 0.04
C SER A 8 21.71 15.67 0.45
N ARG A 9 20.63 15.87 -0.32
CA ARG A 9 19.57 16.83 0.02
C ARG A 9 18.81 16.41 1.28
N TYR A 10 18.46 15.12 1.39
CA TYR A 10 17.75 14.60 2.56
C TYR A 10 18.62 14.74 3.84
N GLU A 11 19.92 14.41 3.78
CA GLU A 11 20.88 14.53 4.89
C GLU A 11 21.07 15.98 5.35
N THR A 12 20.94 16.97 4.43
CA THR A 12 20.97 18.39 4.78
C THR A 12 19.64 18.93 5.34
N GLY A 13 18.66 18.03 5.56
CA GLY A 13 17.37 18.35 6.20
C GLY A 13 16.24 18.64 5.23
N GLU A 14 16.48 18.56 3.92
CA GLU A 14 15.39 18.70 2.95
C GLU A 14 14.44 17.52 3.02
N ARG A 15 13.13 17.80 2.95
CA ARG A 15 12.07 16.80 2.98
C ARG A 15 11.11 16.94 1.81
N ASP A 16 11.18 18.03 1.05
CA ASP A 16 10.26 18.31 -0.04
C ASP A 16 10.84 17.86 -1.38
N PHE A 17 10.30 16.75 -1.88
CA PHE A 17 10.67 16.09 -3.14
C PHE A 17 9.45 15.94 -4.07
N VAL A 18 8.54 16.92 -4.03
CA VAL A 18 7.32 16.92 -4.85
C VAL A 18 7.64 16.84 -6.33
N GLY A 19 6.97 15.93 -7.04
CA GLY A 19 7.04 15.80 -8.50
C GLY A 19 8.39 15.39 -9.06
N ILE A 20 9.35 14.94 -8.23
CA ILE A 20 10.66 14.52 -8.73
C ILE A 20 10.57 13.24 -9.54
N ASN A 21 11.50 13.07 -10.47
CA ASN A 21 11.66 11.84 -11.22
C ASN A 21 12.79 10.99 -10.61
N LEU A 22 12.40 9.80 -10.11
CA LEU A 22 13.24 8.75 -9.53
C LEU A 22 12.96 7.39 -10.19
N HIS A 23 12.53 7.41 -11.48
CA HIS A 23 12.26 6.20 -12.23
C HIS A 23 13.45 5.24 -12.21
N LYS A 24 13.19 3.96 -11.82
CA LYS A 24 14.18 2.88 -11.71
C LYS A 24 15.37 3.18 -10.81
N VAL A 25 15.25 4.13 -9.87
CA VAL A 25 16.32 4.41 -8.91
C VAL A 25 16.42 3.27 -7.90
N ASN A 26 17.62 2.97 -7.46
CA ASN A 26 17.85 2.05 -6.36
C ASN A 26 17.89 2.85 -5.03
N LEU A 27 16.86 2.64 -4.19
CA LEU A 27 16.68 3.22 -2.85
C LEU A 27 16.56 2.13 -1.78
N ARG A 28 17.13 0.96 -2.07
CA ARG A 28 17.09 -0.17 -1.14
C ARG A 28 17.72 0.21 0.20
N GLU A 29 17.05 -0.18 1.30
CA GLU A 29 17.52 -0.02 2.68
C GLU A 29 17.75 1.44 3.11
N VAL A 30 17.27 2.43 2.35
CA VAL A 30 17.46 3.86 2.64
C VAL A 30 16.43 4.35 3.66
N ASP A 31 16.84 5.25 4.54
CA ASP A 31 15.91 6.00 5.39
C ASP A 31 15.53 7.33 4.71
N LEU A 32 14.28 7.45 4.32
CA LEU A 32 13.65 8.66 3.76
C LEU A 32 12.39 9.04 4.55
N SER A 33 12.33 8.63 5.83
CA SER A 33 11.15 8.84 6.68
C SER A 33 10.72 10.31 6.72
N GLY A 34 9.40 10.52 6.69
CA GLY A 34 8.80 11.86 6.72
C GLY A 34 9.02 12.73 5.48
N ALA A 35 9.60 12.19 4.40
CA ALA A 35 9.79 12.93 3.16
C ALA A 35 8.48 13.11 2.38
N ASN A 36 8.39 14.17 1.60
CA ASN A 36 7.26 14.49 0.74
C ASN A 36 7.60 14.17 -0.73
N PHE A 37 7.04 13.07 -1.23
CA PHE A 37 7.13 12.61 -2.61
C PHE A 37 5.80 12.75 -3.37
N CYS A 38 4.96 13.70 -2.98
CA CYS A 38 3.67 13.93 -3.63
C CYS A 38 3.86 14.10 -5.14
N GLY A 39 3.14 13.30 -5.94
CA GLY A 39 3.21 13.33 -7.40
C GLY A 39 4.56 12.93 -8.01
N ALA A 40 5.49 12.37 -7.25
CA ALA A 40 6.79 11.91 -7.77
C ALA A 40 6.63 10.67 -8.65
N ASP A 41 7.55 10.48 -9.60
CA ASP A 41 7.67 9.27 -10.40
C ASP A 41 8.79 8.37 -9.85
N LEU A 42 8.38 7.27 -9.20
CA LEU A 42 9.23 6.20 -8.69
C LEU A 42 8.93 4.86 -9.39
N SER A 43 8.38 4.90 -10.60
CA SER A 43 8.05 3.68 -11.33
C SER A 43 9.29 2.80 -11.55
N GLY A 44 9.14 1.50 -11.24
CA GLY A 44 10.22 0.51 -11.29
C GLY A 44 11.37 0.76 -10.32
N ALA A 45 11.22 1.64 -9.33
CA ALA A 45 12.26 1.86 -8.31
C ALA A 45 12.38 0.67 -7.36
N ASP A 46 13.59 0.40 -6.88
CA ASP A 46 13.85 -0.53 -5.78
C ASP A 46 13.83 0.25 -4.46
N LEU A 47 12.76 0.09 -3.71
CA LEU A 47 12.50 0.64 -2.38
C LEU A 47 12.50 -0.47 -1.31
N SER A 48 13.01 -1.66 -1.67
CA SER A 48 12.97 -2.81 -0.78
C SER A 48 13.72 -2.52 0.52
N GLN A 49 13.08 -2.87 1.65
CA GLN A 49 13.59 -2.64 3.00
C GLN A 49 13.85 -1.15 3.37
N ALA A 50 13.38 -0.19 2.57
CA ALA A 50 13.51 1.22 2.88
C ALA A 50 12.60 1.63 4.06
N ASN A 51 13.05 2.60 4.86
CA ASN A 51 12.22 3.28 5.84
C ASN A 51 11.52 4.48 5.17
N LEU A 52 10.23 4.34 4.93
CA LEU A 52 9.36 5.33 4.29
C LEU A 52 8.24 5.76 5.26
N SER A 53 8.43 5.52 6.56
CA SER A 53 7.41 5.81 7.57
C SER A 53 7.06 7.30 7.59
N GLY A 54 5.75 7.59 7.65
CA GLY A 54 5.23 8.95 7.65
C GLY A 54 5.46 9.75 6.36
N CYS A 55 5.96 9.15 5.29
CA CYS A 55 6.11 9.82 3.99
C CYS A 55 4.76 10.22 3.38
N ASN A 56 4.79 11.24 2.54
CA ASN A 56 3.67 11.60 1.68
C ASN A 56 3.97 11.17 0.24
N PHE A 57 3.30 10.12 -0.22
CA PHE A 57 3.33 9.63 -1.60
C PHE A 57 1.99 9.87 -2.33
N SER A 58 1.17 10.80 -1.85
CA SER A 58 -0.11 11.06 -2.50
C SER A 58 0.10 11.37 -3.99
N ARG A 59 -0.68 10.70 -4.87
CA ARG A 59 -0.61 10.84 -6.33
C ARG A 59 0.74 10.47 -6.96
N ALA A 60 1.65 9.84 -6.24
CA ALA A 60 2.91 9.36 -6.80
C ALA A 60 2.68 8.16 -7.72
N ASN A 61 3.60 7.94 -8.65
CA ASN A 61 3.63 6.77 -9.51
C ASN A 61 4.70 5.79 -9.04
N LEU A 62 4.27 4.63 -8.51
CA LEU A 62 5.09 3.51 -8.08
C LEU A 62 4.77 2.23 -8.87
N THR A 63 4.32 2.37 -10.13
CA THR A 63 4.06 1.22 -10.99
C THR A 63 5.30 0.32 -11.06
N ASP A 64 5.11 -1.00 -10.86
CA ASP A 64 6.17 -2.01 -10.89
C ASP A 64 7.35 -1.74 -9.91
N ALA A 65 7.15 -0.93 -8.87
CA ALA A 65 8.18 -0.70 -7.86
C ALA A 65 8.30 -1.89 -6.89
N ASP A 66 9.51 -2.15 -6.40
CA ASP A 66 9.77 -3.13 -5.35
C ASP A 66 9.76 -2.43 -3.97
N LEU A 67 8.74 -2.71 -3.18
CA LEU A 67 8.55 -2.25 -1.80
C LEU A 67 8.63 -3.42 -0.80
N THR A 68 9.24 -4.54 -1.21
CA THR A 68 9.36 -5.73 -0.37
C THR A 68 10.01 -5.38 0.97
N ARG A 69 9.29 -5.66 2.08
CA ARG A 69 9.70 -5.35 3.46
C ARG A 69 9.96 -3.86 3.74
N ALA A 70 9.49 -2.95 2.91
CA ALA A 70 9.55 -1.52 3.21
C ALA A 70 8.67 -1.18 4.42
N ASP A 71 9.10 -0.20 5.22
CA ASP A 71 8.28 0.36 6.30
C ASP A 71 7.58 1.63 5.80
N LEU A 72 6.28 1.54 5.61
CA LEU A 72 5.38 2.62 5.19
C LEU A 72 4.42 3.05 6.33
N ASN A 73 4.72 2.68 7.58
CA ASN A 73 3.84 2.96 8.72
C ASN A 73 3.40 4.42 8.73
N GLY A 74 2.08 4.65 8.79
CA GLY A 74 1.48 5.98 8.85
C GLY A 74 1.69 6.86 7.61
N ALA A 75 2.20 6.33 6.51
CA ALA A 75 2.40 7.09 5.27
C ALA A 75 1.05 7.48 4.61
N ASN A 76 1.06 8.59 3.88
CA ASN A 76 -0.04 8.98 3.02
C ASN A 76 0.19 8.49 1.59
N LEU A 77 -0.61 7.50 1.19
CA LEU A 77 -0.60 6.84 -0.12
C LEU A 77 -1.92 7.10 -0.87
N SER A 78 -2.63 8.18 -0.56
CA SER A 78 -3.90 8.49 -1.22
C SER A 78 -3.71 8.76 -2.71
N GLU A 79 -4.58 8.20 -3.54
CA GLU A 79 -4.54 8.33 -5.00
C GLU A 79 -3.21 7.87 -5.65
N ILE A 80 -2.40 7.07 -4.95
CA ILE A 80 -1.13 6.53 -5.46
C ILE A 80 -1.38 5.47 -6.54
N ASN A 81 -0.46 5.38 -7.50
CA ASN A 81 -0.43 4.29 -8.47
C ASN A 81 0.61 3.25 -8.04
N LEU A 82 0.14 2.05 -7.66
CA LEU A 82 0.91 0.87 -7.25
C LEU A 82 0.62 -0.34 -8.15
N ILE A 83 0.17 -0.11 -9.39
CA ILE A 83 -0.12 -1.22 -10.32
C ILE A 83 1.11 -2.12 -10.46
N GLY A 84 0.94 -3.42 -10.23
CA GLY A 84 2.00 -4.42 -10.35
C GLY A 84 3.13 -4.30 -9.35
N ALA A 85 3.04 -3.41 -8.35
CA ALA A 85 4.09 -3.25 -7.35
C ALA A 85 4.21 -4.46 -6.41
N ASP A 86 5.43 -4.76 -5.96
CA ASP A 86 5.72 -5.78 -4.95
C ASP A 86 5.74 -5.15 -3.54
N LEU A 87 4.77 -5.54 -2.70
CA LEU A 87 4.65 -5.12 -1.29
C LEU A 87 4.76 -6.30 -0.32
N ILE A 88 5.46 -7.37 -0.73
CA ILE A 88 5.60 -8.58 0.08
C ILE A 88 6.21 -8.25 1.44
N ASN A 89 5.50 -8.63 2.53
CA ASN A 89 5.89 -8.34 3.92
C ASN A 89 6.10 -6.84 4.21
N ALA A 90 5.59 -5.91 3.40
CA ALA A 90 5.65 -4.48 3.70
C ALA A 90 4.81 -4.13 4.93
N ASN A 91 5.25 -3.13 5.68
CA ASN A 91 4.49 -2.57 6.80
C ASN A 91 3.69 -1.35 6.33
N LEU A 92 2.39 -1.52 6.19
CA LEU A 92 1.41 -0.52 5.78
C LEU A 92 0.46 -0.15 6.93
N GLU A 93 0.88 -0.37 8.19
CA GLU A 93 0.02 -0.08 9.34
C GLU A 93 -0.37 1.40 9.39
N GLY A 94 -1.67 1.66 9.52
CA GLY A 94 -2.21 3.02 9.63
C GLY A 94 -2.03 3.90 8.39
N THR A 95 -1.67 3.33 7.25
CA THR A 95 -1.54 4.08 5.99
C THR A 95 -2.88 4.58 5.47
N ASN A 96 -2.84 5.71 4.76
CA ASN A 96 -3.96 6.16 3.96
C ASN A 96 -3.77 5.73 2.51
N LEU A 97 -4.48 4.69 2.07
CA LEU A 97 -4.52 4.13 0.72
C LEU A 97 -5.84 4.46 0.01
N SER A 98 -6.57 5.48 0.47
CA SER A 98 -7.84 5.82 -0.16
C SER A 98 -7.65 6.18 -1.64
N ARG A 99 -8.49 5.59 -2.50
CA ARG A 99 -8.43 5.74 -3.96
C ARG A 99 -7.11 5.32 -4.60
N ALA A 100 -6.30 4.53 -3.91
CA ALA A 100 -5.08 3.97 -4.47
C ALA A 100 -5.39 2.95 -5.57
N ASP A 101 -4.54 2.88 -6.57
CA ASP A 101 -4.60 1.85 -7.62
C ASP A 101 -3.54 0.77 -7.35
N LEU A 102 -4.01 -0.38 -6.84
CA LEU A 102 -3.19 -1.55 -6.49
C LEU A 102 -3.49 -2.75 -7.39
N ARG A 103 -3.99 -2.52 -8.60
CA ARG A 103 -4.34 -3.61 -9.51
C ARG A 103 -3.15 -4.52 -9.79
N GLY A 104 -3.34 -5.82 -9.56
CA GLY A 104 -2.29 -6.83 -9.75
C GLY A 104 -1.09 -6.67 -8.81
N ALA A 105 -1.16 -5.83 -7.78
CA ALA A 105 -0.09 -5.69 -6.80
C ALA A 105 0.04 -6.94 -5.93
N ASN A 106 1.25 -7.21 -5.46
CA ASN A 106 1.57 -8.34 -4.61
C ASN A 106 1.70 -7.88 -3.15
N LEU A 107 0.67 -8.16 -2.35
CA LEU A 107 0.57 -7.78 -0.93
C LEU A 107 0.72 -8.99 0.00
N ILE A 108 1.35 -10.08 -0.46
CA ILE A 108 1.51 -11.31 0.33
C ILE A 108 2.14 -10.97 1.68
N ARG A 109 1.42 -11.33 2.78
CA ARG A 109 1.81 -11.10 4.17
C ARG A 109 2.09 -9.63 4.53
N ALA A 110 1.59 -8.67 3.78
CA ALA A 110 1.67 -7.26 4.14
C ALA A 110 0.87 -6.97 5.42
N ASN A 111 1.36 -6.04 6.23
CA ASN A 111 0.63 -5.55 7.40
C ASN A 111 -0.17 -4.29 7.04
N LEU A 112 -1.47 -4.44 6.86
CA LEU A 112 -2.44 -3.38 6.56
C LEU A 112 -3.33 -3.05 7.77
N THR A 113 -2.86 -3.35 8.98
CA THR A 113 -3.62 -3.08 10.22
C THR A 113 -4.01 -1.61 10.27
N LYS A 114 -5.32 -1.33 10.45
CA LYS A 114 -5.88 0.03 10.50
C LYS A 114 -5.65 0.87 9.23
N ALA A 115 -5.23 0.29 8.12
CA ALA A 115 -5.10 1.02 6.86
C ALA A 115 -6.47 1.48 6.34
N ASN A 116 -6.49 2.64 5.69
CA ASN A 116 -7.68 3.12 4.98
C ASN A 116 -7.55 2.78 3.50
N LEU A 117 -8.32 1.81 3.03
CA LEU A 117 -8.39 1.33 1.65
C LEU A 117 -9.69 1.78 0.96
N SER A 118 -10.42 2.74 1.53
CA SER A 118 -11.70 3.17 0.95
C SER A 118 -11.53 3.62 -0.50
N GLU A 119 -12.44 3.17 -1.36
CA GLU A 119 -12.44 3.47 -2.80
C GLU A 119 -11.16 2.99 -3.55
N ALA A 120 -10.34 2.12 -2.95
CA ALA A 120 -9.13 1.61 -3.60
C ALA A 120 -9.45 0.50 -4.62
N GLU A 121 -8.62 0.40 -5.66
CA GLU A 121 -8.68 -0.63 -6.69
C GLU A 121 -7.66 -1.74 -6.41
N LEU A 122 -8.14 -2.93 -6.02
CA LEU A 122 -7.32 -4.11 -5.70
C LEU A 122 -7.62 -5.29 -6.63
N SER A 123 -8.23 -5.03 -7.79
CA SER A 123 -8.59 -6.13 -8.70
C SER A 123 -7.36 -6.92 -9.14
N GLY A 124 -7.44 -8.25 -8.98
CA GLY A 124 -6.33 -9.17 -9.28
C GLY A 124 -5.12 -9.07 -8.35
N ALA A 125 -5.19 -8.32 -7.25
CA ALA A 125 -4.11 -8.25 -6.26
C ALA A 125 -4.03 -9.54 -5.42
N ASP A 126 -2.82 -9.93 -5.01
CA ASP A 126 -2.61 -11.05 -4.08
C ASP A 126 -2.38 -10.52 -2.67
N LEU A 127 -3.37 -10.72 -1.80
CA LEU A 127 -3.32 -10.38 -0.38
C LEU A 127 -3.09 -11.63 0.51
N SER A 128 -2.63 -12.74 -0.04
CA SER A 128 -2.51 -13.99 0.71
C SER A 128 -1.71 -13.82 1.99
N GLY A 129 -2.32 -14.17 3.12
CA GLY A 129 -1.75 -14.03 4.45
C GLY A 129 -1.58 -12.58 4.96
N ALA A 130 -2.10 -11.59 4.25
CA ALA A 130 -2.06 -10.19 4.70
C ALA A 130 -2.88 -9.97 5.98
N ASN A 131 -2.51 -8.95 6.74
CA ASN A 131 -3.22 -8.56 7.96
C ASN A 131 -4.00 -7.25 7.71
N LEU A 132 -5.30 -7.35 7.56
CA LEU A 132 -6.26 -6.25 7.39
C LEU A 132 -7.04 -5.96 8.68
N ASN A 133 -6.48 -6.30 9.85
CA ASN A 133 -7.15 -6.05 11.12
C ASN A 133 -7.53 -4.58 11.26
N GLN A 134 -8.82 -4.31 11.52
CA GLN A 134 -9.38 -2.95 11.65
C GLN A 134 -9.19 -2.04 10.41
N ALA A 135 -8.86 -2.58 9.24
CA ALA A 135 -8.78 -1.81 8.02
C ALA A 135 -10.17 -1.34 7.54
N ASN A 136 -10.20 -0.22 6.82
CA ASN A 136 -11.41 0.27 6.16
C ASN A 136 -11.38 -0.13 4.68
N LEU A 137 -12.33 -0.96 4.25
CA LEU A 137 -12.46 -1.51 2.89
C LEU A 137 -13.76 -1.03 2.21
N ILE A 138 -14.37 0.05 2.68
CA ILE A 138 -15.63 0.55 2.08
C ILE A 138 -15.36 1.00 0.64
N GLU A 139 -16.22 0.53 -0.28
CA GLU A 139 -16.14 0.81 -1.72
C GLU A 139 -14.83 0.34 -2.38
N THR A 140 -14.06 -0.54 -1.72
CA THR A 140 -12.87 -1.16 -2.29
C THR A 140 -13.25 -2.18 -3.37
N ASN A 141 -12.61 -2.14 -4.53
CA ASN A 141 -12.77 -3.16 -5.56
C ASN A 141 -11.79 -4.32 -5.32
N LEU A 142 -12.32 -5.48 -4.91
CA LEU A 142 -11.59 -6.71 -4.66
C LEU A 142 -11.84 -7.81 -5.72
N ASN A 143 -12.35 -7.45 -6.90
CA ASN A 143 -12.64 -8.42 -7.95
C ASN A 143 -11.37 -9.21 -8.31
N GLU A 144 -11.48 -10.54 -8.33
CA GLU A 144 -10.36 -11.44 -8.64
C GLU A 144 -9.15 -11.32 -7.69
N ALA A 145 -9.29 -10.59 -6.56
CA ALA A 145 -8.24 -10.54 -5.54
C ALA A 145 -8.15 -11.86 -4.78
N GLU A 146 -6.93 -12.29 -4.45
CA GLU A 146 -6.67 -13.47 -3.66
C GLU A 146 -6.59 -13.13 -2.16
N LEU A 147 -7.51 -13.68 -1.35
CA LEU A 147 -7.60 -13.42 0.09
C LEU A 147 -7.31 -14.66 0.94
N ASN A 148 -6.43 -15.55 0.48
CA ASN A 148 -6.13 -16.80 1.18
C ASN A 148 -5.43 -16.51 2.52
N GLY A 149 -6.06 -16.90 3.65
CA GLY A 149 -5.46 -16.74 4.99
C GLY A 149 -5.35 -15.29 5.47
N VAL A 150 -6.09 -14.37 4.87
CA VAL A 150 -6.14 -12.96 5.28
C VAL A 150 -6.81 -12.81 6.65
N ASN A 151 -6.26 -11.96 7.50
CA ASN A 151 -6.91 -11.56 8.76
C ASN A 151 -7.70 -10.26 8.54
N ILE A 152 -9.03 -10.34 8.53
CA ILE A 152 -9.95 -9.19 8.42
C ILE A 152 -10.70 -8.89 9.73
N THR A 153 -10.15 -9.29 10.87
CA THR A 153 -10.79 -9.07 12.17
C THR A 153 -11.02 -7.58 12.41
N GLY A 154 -12.29 -7.20 12.63
CA GLY A 154 -12.65 -5.79 12.88
C GLY A 154 -12.54 -4.88 11.66
N ALA A 155 -12.23 -5.40 10.49
CA ALA A 155 -12.27 -4.60 9.26
C ALA A 155 -13.69 -4.14 8.96
N THR A 156 -13.81 -2.94 8.37
CA THR A 156 -15.09 -2.40 7.90
C THR A 156 -15.22 -2.71 6.41
N ILE A 157 -16.20 -3.55 6.04
CA ILE A 157 -16.42 -4.04 4.68
C ILE A 157 -17.93 -4.28 4.49
N THR A 158 -18.44 -4.20 3.26
CA THR A 158 -19.83 -4.56 2.94
C THR A 158 -19.89 -5.86 2.14
N GLU A 159 -21.09 -6.44 2.00
CA GLU A 159 -21.29 -7.65 1.18
C GLU A 159 -20.89 -7.41 -0.29
N ARG A 160 -20.98 -6.17 -0.76
CA ARG A 160 -20.66 -5.79 -2.13
C ARG A 160 -19.17 -6.00 -2.43
N GLU A 161 -18.28 -5.57 -1.55
CA GLU A 161 -16.82 -5.73 -1.74
C GLU A 161 -16.39 -7.21 -1.72
N MET A 162 -17.14 -8.07 -1.01
CA MET A 162 -16.86 -9.51 -0.96
C MET A 162 -17.38 -10.28 -2.17
N SER A 163 -18.16 -9.65 -3.06
CA SER A 163 -18.66 -10.29 -4.26
C SER A 163 -17.55 -10.35 -5.32
N GLY A 164 -17.20 -11.57 -5.80
CA GLY A 164 -16.14 -11.76 -6.80
C GLY A 164 -14.74 -12.04 -6.24
N VAL A 165 -14.59 -12.09 -4.93
CA VAL A 165 -13.31 -12.45 -4.26
C VAL A 165 -13.01 -13.94 -4.42
N ILE A 166 -11.75 -14.29 -4.72
CA ILE A 166 -11.28 -15.67 -4.74
C ILE A 166 -10.91 -16.12 -3.33
N MET A 167 -11.79 -16.94 -2.72
CA MET A 167 -11.52 -17.52 -1.40
C MET A 167 -11.40 -19.05 -1.49
N HIS A 168 -10.22 -19.56 -1.22
CA HIS A 168 -10.01 -21.03 -1.26
C HIS A 168 -10.29 -21.74 0.07
N THR A 169 -10.18 -21.10 1.23
CA THR A 169 -10.64 -21.62 2.55
C THR A 169 -10.41 -20.60 3.69
N GLY A 170 -11.33 -20.55 4.67
CA GLY A 170 -11.00 -20.11 6.04
C GLY A 170 -11.50 -18.75 6.51
N LEU A 171 -12.11 -17.91 5.68
CA LEU A 171 -12.76 -16.69 6.16
C LEU A 171 -14.12 -17.03 6.79
N SER A 172 -14.26 -16.86 8.11
CA SER A 172 -15.56 -16.95 8.77
C SER A 172 -16.15 -15.56 8.90
N HIS A 173 -17.39 -15.37 8.46
CA HIS A 173 -18.16 -14.12 8.55
C HIS A 173 -18.34 -13.59 9.99
N LYS A 174 -17.88 -14.32 11.00
CA LYS A 174 -18.10 -14.01 12.42
C LYS A 174 -17.36 -12.78 12.95
N TRP A 175 -16.39 -12.25 12.21
CA TRP A 175 -15.47 -11.22 12.69
C TRP A 175 -15.45 -9.95 11.84
N ILE A 176 -16.38 -9.84 10.91
CA ILE A 176 -16.49 -8.70 9.99
C ILE A 176 -17.49 -7.71 10.58
N THR A 177 -17.10 -6.44 10.66
CA THR A 177 -18.03 -5.36 10.97
C THR A 177 -18.68 -4.92 9.66
N TRP A 178 -19.93 -5.33 9.42
CA TRP A 178 -20.66 -4.92 8.23
C TRP A 178 -21.07 -3.45 8.32
N ALA A 179 -20.59 -2.63 7.40
CA ALA A 179 -21.07 -1.27 7.22
C ALA A 179 -22.42 -1.33 6.50
N GLY A 180 -23.53 -1.02 7.23
CA GLY A 180 -24.87 -0.89 6.65
C GLY A 180 -25.88 -1.96 7.03
N GLY A 181 -25.63 -2.77 8.05
CA GLY A 181 -26.65 -3.62 8.65
C GLY A 181 -27.67 -2.78 9.45
N CYS A 182 -28.94 -2.69 8.99
CA CYS A 182 -30.08 -2.29 9.82
C CYS A 182 -30.43 -3.39 10.79
#